data_524c7186ffa3b26b6665916db027aa8c
#
_entry.id   524c7186ffa3b26b6665916db027aa8c
#
_cell.length_a   1.000
_cell.length_b   1.000
_cell.length_c   1.000
_cell.angle_alpha   90.00
_cell.angle_beta   90.00
_cell.angle_gamma   90.00
#
_symmetry.space_group_name_H-M   'P 1'
#
loop_
_entity.id
_entity.type
_entity.pdbx_description
1 polymer ?
#
loop_
_entity_poly.entity_id
_entity_poly.type
_entity_poly.pdbx_seq_one_letter_code
_entity_poly.pdbx_strand_id
1 'polypeptide(L)'
;AGMYGIAIVDPANGYKKLMVEKTSGSGQLDRQFYDADALEFTLQFNQLYLTPEGNYDAGAMFQHHNTATVVNGMQFGYTPNMLHNLLITGDAGKNFFVVQPWAGLDQEQYQSQLLYVENGQHVRLFIENQGNEPVFFHIVGEILDRVTQGNRVQSAATETWLLGGSQNMIADIVFDEPGVYALVNHDYAAIYTGGLGLFVAGDPFGLNPRLVDAGILEAPVPSYAYA
;
A
#
# COMPACT_ATOMS: atom_id res chain seq x y z
N ALA A 1 16.85 8.16 -14.13
CA ALA A 1 17.42 7.15 -13.30
C ALA A 1 16.43 6.04 -13.12
N GLY A 2 16.17 5.28 -12.24
CA GLY A 2 15.21 4.16 -12.19
C GLY A 2 15.88 2.83 -11.83
N MET A 3 17.18 2.86 -11.57
CA MET A 3 17.92 1.72 -11.04
C MET A 3 17.96 1.83 -9.51
N TYR A 4 16.98 1.26 -8.85
CA TYR A 4 16.88 1.14 -7.41
C TYR A 4 16.22 -0.20 -7.06
N GLY A 5 16.42 -0.63 -5.84
CA GLY A 5 15.87 -1.87 -5.32
C GLY A 5 15.96 -1.88 -3.81
N ILE A 6 15.20 -2.76 -3.19
CA ILE A 6 15.21 -2.95 -1.74
C ILE A 6 16.05 -4.16 -1.38
N ALA A 7 16.91 -4.03 -0.37
CA ALA A 7 17.62 -5.14 0.26
C ALA A 7 17.07 -5.33 1.67
N ILE A 8 16.51 -6.50 1.94
CA ILE A 8 15.99 -6.86 3.26
C ILE A 8 17.06 -7.69 3.97
N VAL A 9 17.39 -7.27 5.18
CA VAL A 9 18.31 -8.01 6.06
C VAL A 9 17.53 -8.40 7.30
N ASP A 10 17.18 -9.66 7.37
CA ASP A 10 16.44 -10.21 8.50
C ASP A 10 17.27 -10.22 9.77
N PRO A 11 16.64 -10.01 10.93
CA PRO A 11 17.34 -10.13 12.22
C PRO A 11 17.86 -11.57 12.41
N ALA A 12 19.11 -11.72 12.85
CA ALA A 12 19.72 -13.04 13.05
C ALA A 12 18.93 -13.98 13.98
N ASN A 13 18.14 -13.42 14.89
CA ASN A 13 17.28 -14.16 15.81
C ASN A 13 15.80 -14.16 15.39
N GLY A 14 15.50 -13.81 14.13
CA GLY A 14 14.15 -13.64 13.61
C GLY A 14 13.44 -12.41 14.13
N TYR A 15 12.22 -12.22 13.64
CA TYR A 15 11.35 -11.14 14.09
C TYR A 15 10.70 -11.47 15.44
N LYS A 16 10.26 -10.43 16.14
CA LYS A 16 9.51 -10.60 17.38
C LYS A 16 8.02 -10.69 17.11
N LYS A 17 7.31 -11.39 17.98
CA LYS A 17 5.84 -11.37 18.00
C LYS A 17 5.32 -9.93 17.97
N LEU A 18 4.21 -9.72 17.27
CA LEU A 18 3.49 -8.46 17.31
C LEU A 18 2.54 -8.47 18.50
N MET A 19 2.56 -7.42 19.29
CA MET A 19 1.57 -7.15 20.33
C MET A 19 0.73 -5.96 19.88
N VAL A 20 -0.57 -6.15 19.84
CA VAL A 20 -1.54 -5.10 19.52
C VAL A 20 -2.36 -4.83 20.78
N GLU A 21 -2.41 -3.57 21.19
CA GLU A 21 -3.25 -3.12 22.32
C GLU A 21 -4.46 -2.36 21.77
N LYS A 22 -5.64 -2.80 22.18
CA LYS A 22 -6.92 -2.18 21.81
C LYS A 22 -7.70 -1.81 23.05
N THR A 23 -8.39 -0.69 23.00
CA THR A 23 -9.34 -0.32 24.06
C THR A 23 -10.73 -0.72 23.61
N SER A 24 -11.34 -1.65 24.34
CA SER A 24 -12.73 -2.04 24.10
C SER A 24 -13.69 -0.86 24.32
N GLY A 25 -14.90 -0.96 23.80
CA GLY A 25 -15.96 0.04 24.03
C GLY A 25 -16.33 0.26 25.50
N SER A 26 -15.96 -0.68 26.38
CA SER A 26 -16.08 -0.55 27.86
C SER A 26 -14.88 0.18 28.50
N GLY A 27 -13.87 0.56 27.71
CA GLY A 27 -12.64 1.18 28.21
C GLY A 27 -11.61 0.17 28.76
N GLN A 28 -11.87 -1.12 28.61
CA GLN A 28 -10.92 -2.15 29.03
C GLN A 28 -9.82 -2.29 27.97
N LEU A 29 -8.56 -2.32 28.44
CA LEU A 29 -7.42 -2.61 27.59
C LEU A 29 -7.36 -4.12 27.28
N ASP A 30 -7.38 -4.47 26.02
CA ASP A 30 -7.14 -5.82 25.53
C ASP A 30 -5.78 -5.89 24.83
N ARG A 31 -5.07 -7.02 24.99
CA ARG A 31 -3.78 -7.27 24.37
C ARG A 31 -3.84 -8.56 23.58
N GLN A 32 -3.63 -8.44 22.28
CA GLN A 32 -3.54 -9.57 21.38
C GLN A 32 -2.10 -9.77 20.94
N PHE A 33 -1.70 -11.03 20.78
CA PHE A 33 -0.36 -11.39 20.34
C PHE A 33 -0.44 -12.20 19.06
N TYR A 34 0.27 -11.75 18.06
CA TYR A 34 0.41 -12.44 16.77
C TYR A 34 1.82 -13.02 16.65
N ASP A 35 1.93 -14.15 15.97
CA ASP A 35 3.24 -14.78 15.74
C ASP A 35 4.17 -13.87 14.96
N ALA A 36 5.47 -14.16 15.07
CA ALA A 36 6.50 -13.38 14.37
C ALA A 36 6.43 -13.56 12.85
N ASP A 37 5.91 -14.70 12.38
CA ASP A 37 5.68 -14.97 10.98
C ASP A 37 4.53 -14.09 10.48
N ALA A 38 4.75 -13.43 9.36
CA ALA A 38 3.83 -12.48 8.76
C ALA A 38 3.77 -12.69 7.25
N LEU A 39 2.68 -12.29 6.64
CA LEU A 39 2.65 -12.10 5.18
C LEU A 39 3.43 -10.84 4.84
N GLU A 40 4.43 -10.95 3.97
CA GLU A 40 5.37 -9.88 3.73
C GLU A 40 5.18 -9.25 2.34
N PHE A 41 5.21 -7.93 2.30
CA PHE A 41 5.21 -7.14 1.07
C PHE A 41 6.33 -6.11 1.09
N THR A 42 6.87 -5.82 -0.10
CA THR A 42 7.82 -4.72 -0.31
C THR A 42 7.14 -3.60 -1.07
N LEU A 43 7.28 -2.37 -0.58
CA LEU A 43 6.68 -1.18 -1.17
C LEU A 43 7.75 -0.10 -1.33
N GLN A 44 8.16 0.15 -2.57
CA GLN A 44 9.11 1.20 -2.92
C GLN A 44 8.38 2.39 -3.53
N PHE A 45 8.41 3.52 -2.85
CA PHE A 45 7.87 4.77 -3.36
C PHE A 45 8.95 5.54 -4.12
N ASN A 46 8.57 6.10 -5.25
CA ASN A 46 9.42 6.99 -6.03
C ASN A 46 8.58 7.98 -6.84
N GLN A 47 9.22 9.05 -7.32
CA GLN A 47 8.62 10.01 -8.22
C GLN A 47 9.35 10.01 -9.56
N LEU A 48 8.60 10.21 -10.63
CA LEU A 48 9.11 10.38 -11.97
C LEU A 48 8.96 11.84 -12.39
N TYR A 49 9.99 12.37 -13.02
CA TYR A 49 10.07 13.73 -13.54
C TYR A 49 10.38 13.63 -15.02
N LEU A 50 9.34 13.75 -15.84
CA LEU A 50 9.42 13.46 -17.27
C LEU A 50 8.89 14.62 -18.10
N THR A 51 9.57 14.87 -19.23
CA THR A 51 9.03 15.76 -20.27
C THR A 51 7.84 15.07 -20.98
N PRO A 52 7.05 15.80 -21.77
CA PRO A 52 5.98 15.20 -22.58
C PRO A 52 6.45 14.07 -23.50
N GLU A 53 7.72 14.11 -23.93
CA GLU A 53 8.34 13.09 -24.80
C GLU A 53 8.89 11.89 -24.00
N GLY A 54 8.77 11.92 -22.65
CA GLY A 54 9.22 10.83 -21.79
C GLY A 54 10.69 10.86 -21.38
N ASN A 55 11.36 11.95 -21.60
CA ASN A 55 12.73 12.13 -21.14
C ASN A 55 12.76 12.65 -19.70
N TYR A 56 13.86 12.40 -19.00
CA TYR A 56 14.05 12.94 -17.66
C TYR A 56 14.08 14.47 -17.68
N ASP A 57 13.28 15.09 -16.82
CA ASP A 57 13.20 16.54 -16.63
C ASP A 57 13.84 16.95 -15.30
N ALA A 58 15.09 17.38 -15.36
CA ALA A 58 15.81 17.89 -14.20
C ALA A 58 15.21 19.19 -13.66
N GLY A 59 14.65 20.02 -14.53
CA GLY A 59 14.00 21.28 -14.12
C GLY A 59 12.78 21.03 -13.28
N ALA A 60 11.92 20.12 -13.71
CA ALA A 60 10.75 19.70 -12.94
C ALA A 60 11.15 19.06 -11.59
N MET A 61 12.22 18.25 -11.57
CA MET A 61 12.72 17.68 -10.32
C MET A 61 13.17 18.75 -9.32
N PHE A 62 13.93 19.73 -9.75
CA PHE A 62 14.37 20.84 -8.87
C PHE A 62 13.22 21.74 -8.43
N GLN A 63 12.12 21.73 -9.12
CA GLN A 63 10.90 22.49 -8.78
C GLN A 63 9.89 21.64 -7.99
N HIS A 64 10.21 20.38 -7.69
CA HIS A 64 9.30 19.44 -7.01
C HIS A 64 7.98 19.20 -7.78
N HIS A 65 8.05 19.24 -9.11
CA HIS A 65 6.90 19.01 -10.00
C HIS A 65 6.98 17.61 -10.62
N ASN A 66 6.68 16.59 -9.86
CA ASN A 66 6.71 15.21 -10.34
C ASN A 66 5.57 14.94 -11.34
N THR A 67 5.89 14.22 -12.39
CA THR A 67 4.93 13.79 -13.43
C THR A 67 4.10 12.62 -12.96
N ALA A 68 4.70 11.70 -12.19
CA ALA A 68 4.05 10.54 -11.64
C ALA A 68 4.65 10.15 -10.30
N THR A 69 3.83 9.61 -9.41
CA THR A 69 4.24 8.87 -8.23
C THR A 69 4.05 7.38 -8.52
N VAL A 70 5.05 6.58 -8.18
CA VAL A 70 5.03 5.14 -8.45
C VAL A 70 5.27 4.35 -7.17
N VAL A 71 4.62 3.21 -7.09
CA VAL A 71 4.86 2.20 -6.06
C VAL A 71 5.34 0.95 -6.78
N ASN A 72 6.52 0.46 -6.41
CA ASN A 72 7.21 -0.64 -7.10
C ASN A 72 7.34 -0.44 -8.61
N GLY A 73 7.58 0.80 -9.02
CA GLY A 73 7.73 1.18 -10.43
C GLY A 73 6.42 1.34 -11.21
N MET A 74 5.28 1.17 -10.56
CA MET A 74 3.96 1.23 -11.19
C MET A 74 3.17 2.45 -10.69
N GLN A 75 2.65 3.23 -11.61
CA GLN A 75 1.67 4.27 -11.34
C GLN A 75 0.29 3.62 -11.18
N PHE A 76 -0.38 3.79 -10.05
CA PHE A 76 -1.63 3.09 -9.71
C PHE A 76 -1.54 1.55 -9.83
N GLY A 77 -0.36 0.97 -9.59
CA GLY A 77 -0.09 -0.43 -9.87
C GLY A 77 -0.91 -1.44 -9.08
N TYR A 78 -1.36 -1.06 -7.89
CA TYR A 78 -2.17 -1.90 -7.00
C TYR A 78 -3.63 -1.46 -6.96
N THR A 79 -4.11 -0.81 -8.01
CA THR A 79 -5.50 -0.40 -8.18
C THR A 79 -6.08 -1.02 -9.45
N PRO A 80 -6.55 -2.29 -9.41
CA PRO A 80 -7.16 -2.92 -10.57
C PRO A 80 -8.30 -2.08 -11.10
N ASN A 81 -8.36 -1.87 -12.41
CA ASN A 81 -9.40 -1.05 -13.06
C ASN A 81 -10.81 -1.46 -12.64
N MET A 82 -11.05 -2.74 -12.43
CA MET A 82 -12.35 -3.24 -11.98
C MET A 82 -12.65 -2.84 -10.54
N LEU A 83 -11.68 -2.93 -9.63
CA LEU A 83 -11.81 -2.46 -8.25
C LEU A 83 -11.94 -0.95 -8.19
N HIS A 84 -11.18 -0.23 -8.98
CA HIS A 84 -11.29 1.21 -9.12
C HIS A 84 -12.71 1.60 -9.55
N ASN A 85 -13.25 0.95 -10.58
CA ASN A 85 -14.61 1.22 -11.07
C ASN A 85 -15.70 0.81 -10.07
N LEU A 86 -15.53 -0.27 -9.32
CA LEU A 86 -16.51 -0.77 -8.35
C LEU A 86 -16.51 -0.01 -7.03
N LEU A 87 -15.34 0.38 -6.52
CA LEU A 87 -15.15 0.84 -5.14
C LEU A 87 -14.99 2.36 -5.04
N ILE A 88 -14.34 2.99 -6.02
CA ILE A 88 -14.08 4.43 -5.97
C ILE A 88 -15.16 5.22 -6.69
N THR A 89 -15.76 4.67 -7.74
CA THR A 89 -16.73 5.42 -8.54
C THR A 89 -18.17 4.99 -8.32
N GLY A 90 -18.43 3.80 -7.79
CA GLY A 90 -19.78 3.24 -7.64
C GLY A 90 -20.58 3.14 -8.95
N ASP A 91 -20.02 3.67 -10.01
CA ASP A 91 -20.61 3.77 -11.35
C ASP A 91 -19.49 3.61 -12.39
N ALA A 92 -19.56 2.58 -13.20
CA ALA A 92 -18.56 2.22 -14.20
C ALA A 92 -18.25 3.34 -15.23
N GLY A 93 -18.94 4.47 -15.17
CA GLY A 93 -18.76 5.60 -16.07
C GLY A 93 -18.21 6.88 -15.46
N LYS A 94 -18.04 6.96 -14.13
CA LYS A 94 -17.59 8.18 -13.49
C LYS A 94 -16.24 7.97 -12.80
N ASN A 95 -15.16 8.24 -13.50
CA ASN A 95 -13.83 8.30 -12.92
C ASN A 95 -13.72 9.57 -12.03
N PHE A 96 -13.83 9.42 -10.73
CA PHE A 96 -13.51 10.50 -9.79
C PHE A 96 -12.02 10.86 -9.83
N PHE A 97 -11.19 9.89 -10.15
CA PHE A 97 -9.77 10.07 -10.40
C PHE A 97 -9.50 9.87 -11.89
N VAL A 98 -9.88 10.86 -12.70
CA VAL A 98 -9.36 10.94 -14.07
C VAL A 98 -7.89 11.35 -13.95
N VAL A 99 -7.06 10.41 -13.53
CA VAL A 99 -5.66 10.50 -13.82
C VAL A 99 -5.52 9.97 -15.23
N GLN A 100 -5.29 10.86 -16.15
CA GLN A 100 -4.82 10.41 -17.44
C GLN A 100 -3.50 9.70 -17.17
N PRO A 101 -3.39 8.39 -17.45
CA PRO A 101 -2.10 7.76 -17.40
C PRO A 101 -1.20 8.57 -18.31
N TRP A 102 0.01 8.76 -17.84
CA TRP A 102 1.02 9.43 -18.66
C TRP A 102 1.04 8.78 -20.03
N ALA A 103 0.87 9.60 -21.08
CA ALA A 103 0.75 9.13 -22.46
C ALA A 103 2.02 8.35 -22.86
N GLY A 104 1.95 7.05 -22.90
CA GLY A 104 3.07 6.14 -23.17
C GLY A 104 3.22 4.96 -22.20
N LEU A 105 2.52 4.97 -21.06
CA LEU A 105 2.38 3.78 -20.25
C LEU A 105 1.12 3.02 -20.69
N ASP A 106 1.34 1.89 -21.37
CA ASP A 106 0.26 0.98 -21.72
C ASP A 106 -0.28 0.34 -20.43
N GLN A 107 -1.42 0.82 -19.96
CA GLN A 107 -2.06 0.31 -18.74
C GLN A 107 -2.41 -1.19 -18.83
N GLU A 108 -2.59 -1.72 -20.02
CA GLU A 108 -2.85 -3.15 -20.21
C GLU A 108 -1.61 -4.01 -19.92
N GLN A 109 -0.40 -3.47 -20.05
CA GLN A 109 0.83 -4.18 -19.71
C GLN A 109 1.11 -4.23 -18.21
N TYR A 110 0.57 -3.30 -17.45
CA TYR A 110 0.67 -3.24 -15.99
C TYR A 110 -0.64 -3.73 -15.38
N GLN A 111 -0.95 -5.00 -15.56
CA GLN A 111 -2.02 -5.61 -14.77
C GLN A 111 -1.71 -5.41 -13.30
N SER A 112 -2.48 -4.55 -12.69
CA SER A 112 -2.34 -4.19 -11.29
C SER A 112 -2.53 -5.44 -10.44
N GLN A 113 -1.51 -5.80 -9.70
CA GLN A 113 -1.62 -6.85 -8.70
C GLN A 113 -2.43 -6.31 -7.52
N LEU A 114 -3.34 -7.12 -7.01
CA LEU A 114 -4.08 -6.82 -5.81
C LEU A 114 -3.22 -7.21 -4.59
N LEU A 115 -3.15 -6.34 -3.60
CA LEU A 115 -2.59 -6.69 -2.29
C LEU A 115 -3.67 -7.37 -1.46
N TYR A 116 -3.73 -8.70 -1.54
CA TYR A 116 -4.71 -9.49 -0.80
C TYR A 116 -4.14 -10.01 0.51
N VAL A 117 -4.90 -9.89 1.59
CA VAL A 117 -4.57 -10.40 2.92
C VAL A 117 -5.78 -11.11 3.54
N GLU A 118 -5.52 -12.08 4.41
CA GLU A 118 -6.58 -12.69 5.20
C GLU A 118 -7.01 -11.76 6.34
N ASN A 119 -8.29 -11.84 6.71
CA ASN A 119 -8.77 -11.11 7.87
C ASN A 119 -8.07 -11.62 9.14
N GLY A 120 -7.56 -10.71 9.96
CA GLY A 120 -6.80 -11.06 11.17
C GLY A 120 -5.38 -11.56 10.92
N GLN A 121 -4.89 -11.54 9.66
CA GLN A 121 -3.54 -11.95 9.34
C GLN A 121 -2.52 -10.88 9.74
N HIS A 122 -1.42 -11.32 10.36
CA HIS A 122 -0.27 -10.44 10.59
C HIS A 122 0.43 -10.17 9.25
N VAL A 123 0.52 -8.91 8.90
CA VAL A 123 1.15 -8.41 7.67
C VAL A 123 2.38 -7.58 8.04
N ARG A 124 3.47 -7.78 7.31
CA ARG A 124 4.68 -6.97 7.44
C ARG A 124 5.01 -6.29 6.14
N LEU A 125 5.10 -4.98 6.19
CA LEU A 125 5.43 -4.14 5.05
C LEU A 125 6.86 -3.62 5.18
N PHE A 126 7.69 -3.90 4.20
CA PHE A 126 9.00 -3.26 4.04
C PHE A 126 8.81 -2.06 3.11
N ILE A 127 8.89 -0.87 3.66
CA ILE A 127 8.54 0.36 2.94
C ILE A 127 9.78 1.23 2.83
N GLU A 128 10.02 1.72 1.63
CA GLU A 128 11.16 2.58 1.33
C GLU A 128 10.73 3.75 0.45
N ASN A 129 11.23 4.94 0.78
CA ASN A 129 11.12 6.11 -0.07
C ASN A 129 12.43 6.32 -0.83
N GLN A 130 12.46 5.95 -2.10
CA GLN A 130 13.57 6.17 -3.01
C GLN A 130 13.49 7.48 -3.78
N GLY A 131 12.40 8.22 -3.54
CA GLY A 131 12.11 9.46 -4.25
C GLY A 131 12.74 10.69 -3.62
N ASN A 132 12.53 11.81 -4.29
CA ASN A 132 12.95 13.15 -3.87
C ASN A 132 11.94 13.80 -2.93
N GLU A 133 10.66 13.43 -3.03
CA GLU A 133 9.59 13.98 -2.23
C GLU A 133 9.33 13.12 -0.99
N PRO A 134 8.86 13.70 0.13
CA PRO A 134 8.45 12.94 1.28
C PRO A 134 7.26 12.03 0.98
N VAL A 135 7.22 10.90 1.68
CA VAL A 135 6.08 9.97 1.66
C VAL A 135 5.40 10.00 3.02
N PHE A 136 4.15 10.41 3.04
CA PHE A 136 3.25 10.31 4.19
C PHE A 136 2.50 9.00 4.08
N PHE A 137 3.15 7.91 4.47
CA PHE A 137 2.59 6.57 4.34
C PHE A 137 1.38 6.40 5.26
N HIS A 138 0.26 6.00 4.68
CA HIS A 138 -1.00 5.80 5.38
C HIS A 138 -1.81 4.67 4.73
N ILE A 139 -2.53 3.92 5.55
CA ILE A 139 -3.55 2.99 5.09
C ILE A 139 -4.88 3.47 5.62
N VAL A 140 -5.75 3.93 4.72
CA VAL A 140 -7.05 4.53 5.10
C VAL A 140 -7.92 3.48 5.75
N GLY A 141 -8.32 3.76 6.98
CA GLY A 141 -9.17 2.87 7.77
C GLY A 141 -8.41 1.87 8.63
N GLU A 142 -7.06 1.93 8.66
CA GLU A 142 -6.24 1.02 9.44
C GLU A 142 -5.14 1.75 10.22
N ILE A 143 -4.64 1.10 11.26
CA ILE A 143 -3.53 1.57 12.10
C ILE A 143 -2.28 0.75 11.79
N LEU A 144 -1.14 1.41 11.69
CA LEU A 144 0.14 0.73 11.70
C LEU A 144 0.42 0.29 13.15
N ASP A 145 0.23 -0.98 13.45
CA ASP A 145 0.32 -1.52 14.82
C ASP A 145 1.73 -1.43 15.40
N ARG A 146 2.75 -1.51 14.55
CA ARG A 146 4.13 -1.27 14.96
C ARG A 146 4.94 -0.73 13.80
N VAL A 147 5.64 0.38 14.03
CA VAL A 147 6.62 0.93 13.10
C VAL A 147 8.03 0.72 13.65
N THR A 148 8.89 0.14 12.83
CA THR A 148 10.30 -0.12 13.14
C THR A 148 11.19 0.55 12.11
N GLN A 149 12.24 1.25 12.55
CA GLN A 149 13.31 1.76 11.69
C GLN A 149 14.67 1.22 12.18
N GLY A 150 15.43 0.67 11.27
CA GLY A 150 16.60 -0.13 11.64
C GLY A 150 16.18 -1.30 12.52
N ASN A 151 16.70 -1.36 13.75
CA ASN A 151 16.37 -2.39 14.74
C ASN A 151 15.56 -1.86 15.93
N ARG A 152 14.92 -0.70 15.79
CA ARG A 152 14.24 -0.01 16.90
C ARG A 152 12.78 0.23 16.56
N VAL A 153 11.89 -0.14 17.46
CA VAL A 153 10.49 0.26 17.42
C VAL A 153 10.41 1.76 17.65
N GLN A 154 9.76 2.45 16.73
CA GLN A 154 9.53 3.89 16.77
C GLN A 154 8.14 4.24 17.29
N SER A 155 7.14 3.43 16.91
CA SER A 155 5.75 3.60 17.34
C SER A 155 5.10 2.23 17.55
N ALA A 156 4.20 2.13 18.52
CA ALA A 156 3.38 0.95 18.79
C ALA A 156 1.94 1.09 18.22
N ALA A 157 1.56 2.27 17.77
CA ALA A 157 0.32 2.52 17.05
C ALA A 157 0.40 3.91 16.40
N THR A 158 0.18 3.99 15.10
CA THR A 158 0.13 5.26 14.39
C THR A 158 -0.68 5.13 13.10
N GLU A 159 -1.38 6.17 12.72
CA GLU A 159 -2.16 6.18 11.48
C GLU A 159 -1.28 6.49 10.27
N THR A 160 -0.33 7.41 10.44
CA THR A 160 0.51 7.90 9.34
C THR A 160 1.95 7.97 9.77
N TRP A 161 2.86 7.60 8.87
CA TRP A 161 4.30 7.71 9.11
C TRP A 161 5.00 8.46 7.99
N LEU A 162 5.79 9.48 8.38
CA LEU A 162 6.57 10.26 7.42
C LEU A 162 7.90 9.56 7.09
N LEU A 163 8.15 9.35 5.81
CA LEU A 163 9.42 8.93 5.26
C LEU A 163 10.01 10.06 4.39
N GLY A 164 11.10 10.63 4.81
CA GLY A 164 11.91 11.51 3.96
C GLY A 164 12.61 10.73 2.85
N GLY A 165 13.25 11.43 1.94
CA GLY A 165 14.04 10.79 0.88
C GLY A 165 15.09 9.83 1.45
N SER A 166 15.21 8.66 0.88
CA SER A 166 16.12 7.57 1.30
C SER A 166 15.86 7.01 2.71
N GLN A 167 14.67 7.22 3.25
CA GLN A 167 14.26 6.56 4.49
C GLN A 167 13.47 5.29 4.22
N ASN A 168 13.59 4.34 5.14
CA ASN A 168 12.82 3.11 5.13
C ASN A 168 12.18 2.85 6.50
N MET A 169 11.18 1.99 6.51
CA MET A 169 10.56 1.45 7.71
C MET A 169 10.05 0.03 7.48
N ILE A 170 9.82 -0.66 8.58
CA ILE A 170 9.01 -1.87 8.63
C ILE A 170 7.74 -1.50 9.37
N ALA A 171 6.58 -1.75 8.76
CA ALA A 171 5.28 -1.61 9.40
C ALA A 171 4.67 -3.00 9.58
N ASP A 172 4.34 -3.37 10.81
CA ASP A 172 3.53 -4.55 11.11
C ASP A 172 2.08 -4.10 11.33
N ILE A 173 1.13 -4.81 10.74
CA ILE A 173 -0.28 -4.47 10.70
C ILE A 173 -1.13 -5.73 10.80
N VAL A 174 -2.30 -5.62 11.42
CA VAL A 174 -3.32 -6.67 11.42
C VAL A 174 -4.63 -6.07 10.96
N PHE A 175 -5.11 -6.49 9.80
CA PHE A 175 -6.43 -6.08 9.31
C PHE A 175 -7.51 -6.86 10.07
N ASP A 176 -8.12 -6.24 11.06
CA ASP A 176 -9.09 -6.91 11.93
C ASP A 176 -10.44 -7.14 11.28
N GLU A 177 -10.85 -6.22 10.42
CA GLU A 177 -12.14 -6.27 9.77
C GLU A 177 -11.98 -6.51 8.27
N PRO A 178 -12.88 -7.28 7.66
CA PRO A 178 -12.88 -7.43 6.22
C PRO A 178 -13.17 -6.09 5.54
N GLY A 179 -12.35 -5.75 4.56
CA GLY A 179 -12.49 -4.44 3.93
C GLY A 179 -11.59 -4.23 2.74
N VAL A 180 -11.77 -3.08 2.13
CA VAL A 180 -10.86 -2.55 1.12
C VAL A 180 -10.22 -1.29 1.69
N TYR A 181 -8.91 -1.32 1.81
CA TYR A 181 -8.13 -0.30 2.47
C TYR A 181 -7.21 0.39 1.48
N ALA A 182 -7.30 1.71 1.38
CA ALA A 182 -6.45 2.46 0.46
C ALA A 182 -5.06 2.69 1.09
N LEU A 183 -4.05 2.14 0.46
CA LEU A 183 -2.64 2.42 0.70
C LEU A 183 -2.28 3.69 -0.05
N VAL A 184 -1.83 4.73 0.64
CA VAL A 184 -1.56 6.03 0.01
C VAL A 184 -0.26 6.66 0.50
N ASN A 185 0.36 7.44 -0.38
CA ASN A 185 1.12 8.59 0.05
C ASN A 185 0.12 9.73 0.30
N HIS A 186 -0.14 10.09 1.56
CA HIS A 186 -1.19 11.03 1.94
C HIS A 186 -0.86 12.51 1.61
N ASP A 187 0.08 12.74 0.72
CA ASP A 187 0.12 13.96 -0.08
C ASP A 187 -0.91 13.81 -1.21
N TYR A 188 -1.89 14.68 -1.25
CA TYR A 188 -2.97 14.59 -2.24
C TYR A 188 -2.44 14.64 -3.68
N ALA A 189 -1.42 15.46 -3.94
CA ALA A 189 -0.80 15.48 -5.26
C ALA A 189 -0.19 14.12 -5.63
N ALA A 190 0.42 13.44 -4.68
CA ALA A 190 0.98 12.10 -4.89
C ALA A 190 -0.11 11.05 -5.13
N ILE A 191 -1.25 11.12 -4.45
CA ILE A 191 -2.40 10.23 -4.71
C ILE A 191 -2.87 10.40 -6.15
N TYR A 192 -3.08 11.63 -6.60
CA TYR A 192 -3.56 11.92 -7.96
C TYR A 192 -2.56 11.59 -9.05
N THR A 193 -1.29 11.52 -8.72
CA THR A 193 -0.22 11.16 -9.67
C THR A 193 0.19 9.70 -9.63
N GLY A 194 -0.49 8.85 -8.81
CA GLY A 194 -0.29 7.41 -8.84
C GLY A 194 0.17 6.74 -7.55
N GLY A 195 0.39 7.50 -6.47
CA GLY A 195 0.81 7.00 -5.16
C GLY A 195 -0.34 6.38 -4.36
N LEU A 196 -1.09 5.50 -5.00
CA LEU A 196 -2.27 4.83 -4.47
C LEU A 196 -2.21 3.34 -4.79
N GLY A 197 -2.55 2.51 -3.83
CA GLY A 197 -2.78 1.08 -3.96
C GLY A 197 -3.94 0.64 -3.08
N LEU A 198 -4.36 -0.62 -3.21
CA LEU A 198 -5.45 -1.18 -2.41
C LEU A 198 -5.02 -2.50 -1.75
N PHE A 199 -5.24 -2.61 -0.45
CA PHE A 199 -5.34 -3.88 0.24
C PHE A 199 -6.79 -4.35 0.23
N VAL A 200 -6.98 -5.64 0.01
CA VAL A 200 -8.28 -6.31 0.22
C VAL A 200 -8.10 -7.34 1.33
N ALA A 201 -8.71 -7.09 2.47
CA ALA A 201 -8.69 -8.01 3.60
C ALA A 201 -9.95 -8.87 3.61
N GLY A 202 -9.78 -10.18 3.69
CA GLY A 202 -10.89 -11.13 3.72
C GLY A 202 -11.75 -11.11 2.46
N ASP A 203 -13.06 -11.24 2.61
CA ASP A 203 -14.03 -11.17 1.52
C ASP A 203 -15.07 -10.06 1.75
N PRO A 204 -14.67 -8.79 1.66
CA PRO A 204 -15.56 -7.70 1.89
C PRO A 204 -16.69 -7.71 0.85
N PHE A 205 -17.93 -7.73 1.33
CA PHE A 205 -19.14 -7.65 0.51
C PHE A 205 -19.29 -8.77 -0.54
N GLY A 206 -18.67 -9.94 -0.36
CA GLY A 206 -18.70 -11.04 -1.32
C GLY A 206 -18.01 -10.71 -2.65
N LEU A 207 -16.92 -9.96 -2.60
CA LEU A 207 -16.16 -9.57 -3.80
C LEU A 207 -15.25 -10.67 -4.33
N ASN A 208 -14.83 -11.63 -3.48
CA ASN A 208 -13.90 -12.68 -3.89
C ASN A 208 -14.32 -13.43 -5.16
N PRO A 209 -15.58 -13.89 -5.33
CA PRO A 209 -15.98 -14.53 -6.57
C PRO A 209 -15.79 -13.63 -7.79
N ARG A 210 -16.11 -12.34 -7.68
CA ARG A 210 -15.95 -11.39 -8.78
C ARG A 210 -14.50 -11.12 -9.12
N LEU A 211 -13.62 -11.11 -8.09
CA LEU A 211 -12.18 -10.92 -8.27
C LEU A 211 -11.56 -12.15 -8.95
N VAL A 212 -12.02 -13.35 -8.59
CA VAL A 212 -11.61 -14.60 -9.24
C VAL A 212 -12.09 -14.65 -10.69
N ASP A 213 -13.35 -14.32 -10.94
CA ASP A 213 -13.94 -14.31 -12.29
C ASP A 213 -13.23 -13.29 -13.21
N ALA A 214 -12.75 -12.20 -12.64
CA ALA A 214 -11.97 -11.20 -13.36
C ALA A 214 -10.49 -11.55 -13.51
N GLY A 215 -10.03 -12.68 -12.95
CA GLY A 215 -8.62 -13.10 -12.99
C GLY A 215 -7.69 -12.25 -12.13
N ILE A 216 -8.22 -11.51 -11.14
CA ILE A 216 -7.44 -10.68 -10.22
C ILE A 216 -6.93 -11.53 -9.05
N LEU A 217 -7.74 -12.45 -8.54
CA LEU A 217 -7.37 -13.43 -7.52
C LEU A 217 -7.29 -14.82 -8.13
N GLU A 218 -6.38 -15.65 -7.62
CA GLU A 218 -6.33 -17.06 -7.95
C GLU A 218 -7.46 -17.83 -7.25
N ALA A 219 -8.11 -18.74 -7.97
CA ALA A 219 -9.10 -19.63 -7.37
C ALA A 219 -8.44 -20.93 -6.84
N PRO A 220 -8.96 -21.54 -5.74
CA PRO A 220 -10.02 -21.05 -4.89
C PRO A 220 -9.49 -20.07 -3.84
N VAL A 221 -10.16 -18.95 -3.70
CA VAL A 221 -9.90 -18.05 -2.56
C VAL A 221 -10.65 -18.60 -1.36
N PRO A 222 -9.99 -18.84 -0.23
CA PRO A 222 -10.69 -19.30 0.95
C PRO A 222 -11.79 -18.30 1.34
N SER A 223 -13.02 -18.77 1.50
CA SER A 223 -14.05 -17.93 2.10
C SER A 223 -13.81 -17.90 3.59
N TYR A 224 -13.43 -16.74 4.12
CA TYR A 224 -13.32 -16.56 5.56
C TYR A 224 -14.72 -16.40 6.11
N ALA A 225 -15.12 -17.35 6.96
CA ALA A 225 -16.32 -17.18 7.75
C ALA A 225 -16.01 -16.10 8.78
N TYR A 226 -16.68 -14.98 8.64
CA TYR A 226 -16.70 -13.94 9.66
C TYR A 226 -17.38 -14.54 10.91
N ALA A 227 -16.63 -14.65 11.99
CA ALA A 227 -17.17 -15.06 13.27
C ALA A 227 -17.70 -13.85 14.05
#